data_75c4b43386a5d5603345633e33572648
#
_entry.id   75c4b43386a5d5603345633e33572648
#
_cell.length_a   1.000
_cell.length_b   1.000
_cell.length_c   1.000
_cell.angle_alpha   90.00
_cell.angle_beta   90.00
_cell.angle_gamma   90.00
#
_symmetry.space_group_name_H-M   'P 1'
#
loop_
_entity.id
_entity.type
_entity.pdbx_description
1 polymer ?
#
loop_
_entity_poly.entity_id
_entity_poly.type
_entity_poly.pdbx_seq_one_letter_code
_entity_poly.pdbx_strand_id
1 'polypeptide(L)'
;KALIENEVNKTYNKLNNYFINRNITPKNEYTGIFEGKNLIVILMESTNEIFINEKEYPTLYKLYTEGFSFRNNYSPRNNCSTGNNEMTSMTSLFTINNTCTANTYKKNVYPEAIFNIFNNKGYTTSSYHDYAEYYYARRTIHPNMGSMAYRNVTELKIPWSSVYEEWPSDTELVEKATPYFINEEHFMAYLTTVTPHQPYTVSSEMGNKHLEEFSDYD
;
A
#
# COMPACT_ATOMS: atom_id res chain seq x y z
N LYS A 1 -9.65 5.41 -29.04
CA LYS A 1 -9.61 4.68 -30.35
C LYS A 1 -8.81 5.45 -31.39
N ALA A 2 -9.17 6.69 -31.73
CA ALA A 2 -8.51 7.45 -32.82
C ALA A 2 -6.98 7.62 -32.67
N LEU A 3 -6.45 7.78 -31.44
CA LEU A 3 -5.02 7.86 -31.20
C LEU A 3 -4.29 6.54 -31.48
N ILE A 4 -4.98 5.43 -31.34
CA ILE A 4 -4.42 4.08 -31.51
C ILE A 4 -4.50 3.65 -32.96
N GLU A 5 -5.53 4.08 -33.67
CA GLU A 5 -5.68 3.80 -35.12
C GLU A 5 -4.58 4.46 -35.95
N ASN A 6 -3.95 5.53 -35.43
CA ASN A 6 -2.84 6.24 -36.09
C ASN A 6 -1.45 5.76 -35.63
N GLU A 7 -1.35 4.75 -34.75
CA GLU A 7 -0.06 4.25 -34.28
C GLU A 7 0.67 3.48 -35.41
N VAL A 8 1.79 4.01 -35.82
CA VAL A 8 2.61 3.45 -36.90
C VAL A 8 3.60 2.38 -36.42
N ASN A 9 3.89 2.33 -35.13
CA ASN A 9 4.78 1.32 -34.55
C ASN A 9 4.06 -0.02 -34.39
N LYS A 10 4.50 -1.02 -35.14
CA LYS A 10 3.89 -2.36 -35.16
C LYS A 10 3.83 -3.05 -33.78
N THR A 11 4.81 -2.78 -32.92
CA THR A 11 4.85 -3.34 -31.56
C THR A 11 3.77 -2.69 -30.68
N TYR A 12 3.66 -1.37 -30.71
CA TYR A 12 2.63 -0.65 -29.97
C TYR A 12 1.23 -0.95 -30.51
N ASN A 13 1.07 -1.13 -31.82
CA ASN A 13 -0.19 -1.57 -32.41
C ASN A 13 -0.66 -2.93 -31.86
N LYS A 14 0.24 -3.90 -31.71
CA LYS A 14 -0.11 -5.21 -31.13
C LYS A 14 -0.57 -5.07 -29.67
N LEU A 15 0.17 -4.30 -28.87
CA LEU A 15 -0.17 -4.05 -27.46
C LEU A 15 -1.51 -3.32 -27.35
N ASN A 16 -1.69 -2.27 -28.12
CA ASN A 16 -2.91 -1.48 -28.13
C ASN A 16 -4.13 -2.31 -28.53
N ASN A 17 -4.02 -3.12 -29.57
CA ASN A 17 -5.07 -4.03 -30.00
C ASN A 17 -5.39 -5.10 -28.95
N TYR A 18 -4.39 -5.60 -28.24
CA TYR A 18 -4.60 -6.53 -27.13
C TYR A 18 -5.44 -5.90 -26.02
N PHE A 19 -5.10 -4.68 -25.57
CA PHE A 19 -5.80 -4.03 -24.47
C PHE A 19 -7.20 -3.51 -24.86
N ILE A 20 -7.37 -2.97 -26.08
CA ILE A 20 -8.66 -2.46 -26.55
C ILE A 20 -9.72 -3.57 -26.68
N ASN A 21 -9.29 -4.76 -27.07
CA ASN A 21 -10.18 -5.89 -27.29
C ASN A 21 -10.47 -6.66 -25.99
N ARG A 22 -9.91 -6.25 -24.85
CA ARG A 22 -10.26 -6.87 -23.56
C ARG A 22 -11.61 -6.37 -23.08
N ASN A 23 -12.38 -7.28 -22.52
CA ASN A 23 -13.62 -6.93 -21.86
C ASN A 23 -13.35 -6.06 -20.63
N ILE A 24 -14.05 -4.94 -20.56
CA ILE A 24 -14.09 -4.12 -19.35
C ILE A 24 -14.89 -4.89 -18.30
N THR A 25 -14.39 -4.95 -17.08
CA THR A 25 -15.14 -5.53 -15.95
C THR A 25 -16.50 -4.85 -15.82
N PRO A 26 -17.61 -5.59 -15.88
CA PRO A 26 -18.93 -4.99 -15.76
C PRO A 26 -19.14 -4.40 -14.37
N LYS A 27 -19.98 -3.37 -14.30
CA LYS A 27 -20.46 -2.84 -13.03
C LYS A 27 -21.37 -3.88 -12.36
N ASN A 28 -21.35 -3.87 -11.02
CA ASN A 28 -22.25 -4.68 -10.18
C ASN A 28 -22.92 -3.79 -9.11
N GLU A 29 -23.70 -4.41 -8.23
CA GLU A 29 -24.44 -3.70 -7.18
C GLU A 29 -23.55 -2.94 -6.17
N TYR A 30 -22.29 -3.30 -6.07
CA TYR A 30 -21.32 -2.63 -5.18
C TYR A 30 -20.60 -1.46 -5.86
N THR A 31 -20.80 -1.27 -7.16
CA THR A 31 -20.11 -0.21 -7.89
C THR A 31 -20.59 1.16 -7.42
N GLY A 32 -19.66 1.95 -6.88
CA GLY A 32 -19.92 3.33 -6.43
C GLY A 32 -20.48 3.46 -5.02
N ILE A 33 -20.62 2.38 -4.24
CA ILE A 33 -21.17 2.46 -2.86
C ILE A 33 -20.35 3.35 -1.92
N PHE A 34 -19.08 3.59 -2.23
CA PHE A 34 -18.18 4.48 -1.48
C PHE A 34 -17.93 5.81 -2.20
N GLU A 35 -18.74 6.16 -3.20
CA GLU A 35 -18.56 7.44 -3.89
C GLU A 35 -18.68 8.63 -2.92
N GLY A 36 -17.74 9.56 -3.02
CA GLY A 36 -17.65 10.73 -2.13
C GLY A 36 -17.05 10.45 -0.75
N LYS A 37 -16.62 9.22 -0.46
CA LYS A 37 -15.97 8.89 0.82
C LYS A 37 -14.46 9.10 0.75
N ASN A 38 -13.88 9.45 1.88
CA ASN A 38 -12.43 9.47 2.05
C ASN A 38 -11.87 8.05 2.08
N LEU A 39 -10.61 7.89 1.66
CA LEU A 39 -9.94 6.59 1.62
C LEU A 39 -8.66 6.63 2.45
N ILE A 40 -8.52 5.68 3.37
CA ILE A 40 -7.26 5.37 4.02
C ILE A 40 -6.88 3.95 3.62
N VAL A 41 -5.70 3.81 3.02
CA VAL A 41 -5.10 2.51 2.69
C VAL A 41 -3.97 2.25 3.65
N ILE A 42 -3.97 1.11 4.30
CA ILE A 42 -2.89 0.67 5.19
C ILE A 42 -2.30 -0.61 4.61
N LEU A 43 -1.07 -0.55 4.11
CA LEU A 43 -0.29 -1.72 3.75
C LEU A 43 0.43 -2.21 5.01
N MET A 44 -0.12 -3.26 5.60
CA MET A 44 0.40 -3.84 6.84
C MET A 44 1.55 -4.79 6.55
N GLU A 45 2.75 -4.45 7.02
CA GLU A 45 3.95 -5.29 6.84
C GLU A 45 3.77 -6.64 7.55
N SER A 46 4.22 -7.71 6.88
CA SER A 46 4.28 -9.08 7.43
C SER A 46 2.99 -9.61 8.09
N THR A 47 1.85 -8.98 7.86
CA THR A 47 0.58 -9.39 8.46
C THR A 47 0.00 -10.60 7.73
N ASN A 48 -0.35 -11.62 8.50
CA ASN A 48 -1.01 -12.83 8.01
C ASN A 48 -2.39 -12.96 8.66
N GLU A 49 -3.37 -13.48 7.92
CA GLU A 49 -4.74 -13.66 8.42
C GLU A 49 -4.84 -14.55 9.66
N ILE A 50 -3.86 -15.43 9.89
CA ILE A 50 -3.79 -16.29 11.09
C ILE A 50 -3.77 -15.48 12.39
N PHE A 51 -3.26 -14.25 12.34
CA PHE A 51 -3.22 -13.37 13.49
C PHE A 51 -4.52 -12.59 13.72
N ILE A 52 -5.47 -12.64 12.77
CA ILE A 52 -6.73 -11.89 12.87
C ILE A 52 -7.71 -12.66 13.77
N ASN A 53 -7.65 -12.38 15.06
CA ASN A 53 -8.56 -12.94 16.03
C ASN A 53 -9.13 -11.87 16.97
N GLU A 54 -10.30 -12.16 17.55
CA GLU A 54 -11.05 -11.18 18.36
C GLU A 54 -10.35 -10.82 19.66
N LYS A 55 -9.64 -11.78 20.26
CA LYS A 55 -9.01 -11.61 21.55
C LYS A 55 -7.81 -10.67 21.49
N GLU A 56 -6.92 -10.90 20.54
CA GLU A 56 -5.63 -10.17 20.42
C GLU A 56 -5.77 -8.90 19.60
N TYR A 57 -6.60 -8.93 18.54
CA TYR A 57 -6.75 -7.83 17.60
C TYR A 57 -8.23 -7.47 17.36
N PRO A 58 -8.97 -7.04 18.39
CA PRO A 58 -10.43 -6.88 18.30
C PRO A 58 -10.88 -5.88 17.21
N THR A 59 -10.14 -4.79 17.02
CA THR A 59 -10.46 -3.80 15.98
C THR A 59 -10.24 -4.37 14.57
N LEU A 60 -9.12 -5.05 14.35
CA LEU A 60 -8.81 -5.66 13.06
C LEU A 60 -9.80 -6.79 12.75
N TYR A 61 -10.10 -7.62 13.75
CA TYR A 61 -11.11 -8.67 13.64
C TYR A 61 -12.47 -8.12 13.25
N LYS A 62 -12.91 -7.03 13.88
CA LYS A 62 -14.16 -6.36 13.54
C LYS A 62 -14.18 -5.85 12.11
N LEU A 63 -13.11 -5.16 11.68
CA LEU A 63 -12.99 -4.70 10.30
C LEU A 63 -13.02 -5.85 9.29
N TYR A 64 -12.36 -6.95 9.61
CA TYR A 64 -12.29 -8.15 8.76
C TYR A 64 -13.63 -8.88 8.67
N THR A 65 -14.41 -8.95 9.74
CA THR A 65 -15.67 -9.69 9.80
C THR A 65 -16.90 -8.88 9.43
N GLU A 66 -16.90 -7.57 9.68
CA GLU A 66 -18.02 -6.67 9.36
C GLU A 66 -17.85 -5.91 8.04
N GLY A 67 -16.62 -5.90 7.47
CA GLY A 67 -16.28 -5.25 6.21
C GLY A 67 -16.28 -6.19 5.02
N PHE A 68 -15.81 -5.67 3.88
CA PHE A 68 -15.52 -6.51 2.70
C PHE A 68 -14.19 -7.22 2.87
N SER A 69 -14.22 -8.54 3.04
CA SER A 69 -13.04 -9.38 3.18
C SER A 69 -12.79 -10.21 1.93
N PHE A 70 -11.63 -10.07 1.32
CA PHE A 70 -11.23 -10.79 0.12
C PHE A 70 -10.41 -12.03 0.50
N ARG A 71 -11.06 -13.15 0.73
CA ARG A 71 -10.44 -14.42 1.20
C ARG A 71 -9.44 -15.02 0.22
N ASN A 72 -9.54 -14.70 -1.06
CA ASN A 72 -8.64 -15.18 -2.11
C ASN A 72 -7.66 -14.08 -2.57
N ASN A 73 -7.23 -13.22 -1.66
CA ASN A 73 -6.23 -12.20 -1.91
C ASN A 73 -4.84 -12.76 -1.58
N TYR A 74 -3.97 -12.83 -2.58
CA TYR A 74 -2.63 -13.38 -2.45
C TYR A 74 -1.59 -12.32 -2.80
N SER A 75 -0.66 -12.08 -1.88
CA SER A 75 0.49 -11.22 -2.15
C SER A 75 1.47 -11.92 -3.07
N PRO A 76 1.81 -11.36 -4.24
CA PRO A 76 2.84 -11.94 -5.10
C PRO A 76 4.21 -11.87 -4.41
N ARG A 77 4.83 -13.02 -4.18
CA ARG A 77 6.19 -13.11 -3.65
C ARG A 77 7.19 -13.05 -4.79
N ASN A 78 7.76 -11.87 -4.98
CA ASN A 78 8.86 -11.62 -5.91
C ASN A 78 9.97 -10.86 -5.18
N ASN A 79 11.08 -10.61 -5.87
CA ASN A 79 12.10 -9.68 -5.36
C ASN A 79 11.42 -8.36 -4.95
N CYS A 80 11.77 -7.85 -3.76
CA CYS A 80 11.16 -6.66 -3.14
C CYS A 80 9.64 -6.78 -2.90
N SER A 81 9.24 -7.76 -2.10
CA SER A 81 7.84 -8.12 -1.84
C SER A 81 6.95 -6.91 -1.54
N THR A 82 7.29 -6.11 -0.53
CA THR A 82 6.49 -4.95 -0.11
C THR A 82 6.38 -3.89 -1.21
N GLY A 83 7.50 -3.53 -1.86
CA GLY A 83 7.48 -2.53 -2.94
C GLY A 83 6.67 -2.99 -4.16
N ASN A 84 6.72 -4.27 -4.51
CA ASN A 84 5.92 -4.83 -5.57
C ASN A 84 4.43 -4.91 -5.19
N ASN A 85 4.10 -5.21 -3.93
CA ASN A 85 2.73 -5.19 -3.44
C ASN A 85 2.15 -3.77 -3.41
N GLU A 86 2.93 -2.77 -2.99
CA GLU A 86 2.55 -1.36 -3.10
C GLU A 86 2.21 -0.99 -4.54
N MET A 87 3.11 -1.31 -5.47
CA MET A 87 2.90 -1.02 -6.89
C MET A 87 1.61 -1.68 -7.41
N THR A 88 1.39 -2.95 -7.11
CA THR A 88 0.19 -3.68 -7.55
C THR A 88 -1.08 -3.07 -6.95
N SER A 89 -1.08 -2.76 -5.65
CA SER A 89 -2.24 -2.17 -4.98
C SER A 89 -2.59 -0.78 -5.50
N MET A 90 -1.58 0.02 -5.83
CA MET A 90 -1.78 1.39 -6.32
C MET A 90 -2.10 1.49 -7.81
N THR A 91 -1.64 0.54 -8.62
CA THR A 91 -1.75 0.63 -10.09
C THR A 91 -2.63 -0.44 -10.73
N SER A 92 -2.98 -1.50 -9.99
CA SER A 92 -3.62 -2.72 -10.51
C SER A 92 -2.80 -3.44 -11.60
N LEU A 93 -1.51 -3.14 -11.70
CA LEU A 93 -0.60 -3.79 -12.63
C LEU A 93 0.11 -4.97 -11.97
N PHE A 94 0.26 -6.08 -12.70
CA PHE A 94 1.11 -7.17 -12.24
C PHE A 94 2.58 -6.79 -12.27
N THR A 95 3.31 -7.26 -11.28
CA THR A 95 4.76 -7.10 -11.22
C THR A 95 5.47 -8.05 -12.19
N ILE A 96 6.63 -7.65 -12.69
CA ILE A 96 7.43 -8.45 -13.60
C ILE A 96 8.24 -9.44 -12.78
N ASN A 97 8.16 -10.72 -13.15
CA ASN A 97 8.87 -11.80 -12.46
C ASN A 97 10.39 -11.53 -12.36
N ASN A 98 10.94 -11.88 -11.20
CA ASN A 98 12.36 -11.76 -10.87
C ASN A 98 12.92 -10.34 -10.92
N THR A 99 12.06 -9.32 -10.88
CA THR A 99 12.50 -7.92 -10.77
C THR A 99 11.87 -7.24 -9.56
N CYS A 100 12.58 -6.28 -8.99
CA CYS A 100 11.94 -5.26 -8.16
C CYS A 100 11.28 -4.23 -9.09
N THR A 101 10.06 -4.52 -9.53
CA THR A 101 9.35 -3.73 -10.53
C THR A 101 9.20 -2.27 -10.10
N ALA A 102 8.91 -2.04 -8.82
CA ALA A 102 8.85 -0.71 -8.22
C ALA A 102 10.13 0.09 -8.44
N ASN A 103 11.30 -0.50 -8.17
CA ASN A 103 12.59 0.17 -8.38
C ASN A 103 12.95 0.33 -9.85
N THR A 104 12.70 -0.71 -10.67
CA THR A 104 13.08 -0.72 -12.08
C THR A 104 12.33 0.35 -12.86
N TYR A 105 11.05 0.52 -12.58
CA TYR A 105 10.17 1.43 -13.30
C TYR A 105 9.74 2.66 -12.49
N LYS A 106 10.51 3.00 -11.45
CA LYS A 106 10.21 4.13 -10.55
C LYS A 106 10.08 5.50 -11.24
N LYS A 107 10.68 5.65 -12.43
CA LYS A 107 10.63 6.90 -13.20
C LYS A 107 9.45 6.96 -14.18
N ASN A 108 8.71 5.87 -14.35
CA ASN A 108 7.52 5.89 -15.19
C ASN A 108 6.42 6.73 -14.55
N VAL A 109 5.55 7.28 -15.38
CA VAL A 109 4.32 7.95 -14.97
C VAL A 109 3.18 6.94 -15.00
N TYR A 110 2.34 6.97 -13.97
CA TYR A 110 1.23 6.03 -13.78
C TYR A 110 -0.11 6.79 -13.73
N PRO A 111 -0.66 7.21 -14.89
CA PRO A 111 -1.85 8.07 -14.92
C PRO A 111 -3.10 7.43 -14.32
N GLU A 112 -3.19 6.10 -14.35
CA GLU A 112 -4.31 5.33 -13.79
C GLU A 112 -4.02 4.79 -12.38
N ALA A 113 -2.94 5.24 -11.72
CA ALA A 113 -2.72 4.90 -10.33
C ALA A 113 -3.77 5.54 -9.42
N ILE A 114 -4.06 4.88 -8.30
CA ILE A 114 -5.14 5.27 -7.39
C ILE A 114 -5.03 6.73 -6.94
N PHE A 115 -3.82 7.25 -6.68
CA PHE A 115 -3.63 8.66 -6.34
C PHE A 115 -4.13 9.58 -7.45
N ASN A 116 -3.77 9.31 -8.71
CA ASN A 116 -4.22 10.12 -9.85
C ASN A 116 -5.74 10.05 -10.05
N ILE A 117 -6.34 8.88 -9.83
CA ILE A 117 -7.80 8.71 -9.89
C ILE A 117 -8.49 9.61 -8.85
N PHE A 118 -7.96 9.66 -7.62
CA PHE A 118 -8.51 10.52 -6.56
C PHE A 118 -8.22 12.01 -6.83
N ASN A 119 -7.01 12.36 -7.28
CA ASN A 119 -6.65 13.73 -7.66
C ASN A 119 -7.61 14.28 -8.73
N ASN A 120 -7.93 13.49 -9.75
CA ASN A 120 -8.86 13.86 -10.82
C ASN A 120 -10.30 14.08 -10.33
N LYS A 121 -10.61 13.63 -9.11
CA LYS A 121 -11.89 13.85 -8.44
C LYS A 121 -11.83 14.97 -7.39
N GLY A 122 -10.72 15.70 -7.30
CA GLY A 122 -10.53 16.82 -6.39
C GLY A 122 -10.11 16.44 -4.97
N TYR A 123 -9.63 15.21 -4.74
CA TYR A 123 -9.11 14.79 -3.44
C TYR A 123 -7.65 15.21 -3.26
N THR A 124 -7.28 15.55 -2.04
CA THR A 124 -5.88 15.67 -1.63
C THR A 124 -5.31 14.29 -1.37
N THR A 125 -4.20 13.93 -2.02
CA THR A 125 -3.59 12.61 -1.88
C THR A 125 -2.23 12.66 -1.22
N SER A 126 -1.94 11.72 -0.33
CA SER A 126 -0.67 11.67 0.40
C SER A 126 -0.28 10.24 0.76
N SER A 127 1.02 10.04 0.98
CA SER A 127 1.56 8.75 1.36
C SER A 127 2.64 8.88 2.43
N TYR A 128 2.72 7.88 3.31
CA TYR A 128 3.50 7.89 4.52
C TYR A 128 4.18 6.55 4.75
N HIS A 129 5.37 6.58 5.34
CA HIS A 129 6.11 5.40 5.75
C HIS A 129 7.00 5.71 6.95
N ASP A 130 7.00 4.86 7.93
CA ASP A 130 7.78 4.99 9.15
C ASP A 130 9.22 4.47 9.03
N TYR A 131 9.70 4.27 7.83
CA TYR A 131 11.08 3.88 7.57
C TYR A 131 11.77 4.78 6.55
N ALA A 132 13.00 4.40 6.17
CA ALA A 132 13.84 5.20 5.29
C ALA A 132 13.36 5.18 3.83
N GLU A 133 13.46 6.33 3.18
CA GLU A 133 12.95 6.57 1.82
C GLU A 133 13.65 5.82 0.69
N TYR A 134 14.88 5.35 0.93
CA TYR A 134 15.66 4.65 -0.10
C TYR A 134 15.11 3.25 -0.41
N TYR A 135 14.37 2.64 0.51
CA TYR A 135 13.69 1.38 0.23
C TYR A 135 12.62 1.56 -0.82
N TYR A 136 12.71 0.74 -1.86
CA TYR A 136 11.78 0.68 -3.00
C TYR A 136 11.56 2.03 -3.71
N ALA A 137 12.46 3.01 -3.47
CA ALA A 137 12.45 4.34 -4.09
C ALA A 137 11.10 5.08 -3.94
N ARG A 138 10.41 4.93 -2.80
CA ARG A 138 9.09 5.51 -2.53
C ARG A 138 9.05 7.01 -2.79
N ARG A 139 10.10 7.75 -2.41
CA ARG A 139 10.23 9.20 -2.69
C ARG A 139 10.11 9.55 -4.18
N THR A 140 10.45 8.62 -5.06
CA THR A 140 10.35 8.83 -6.51
C THR A 140 9.05 8.25 -7.07
N ILE A 141 8.71 7.01 -6.70
CA ILE A 141 7.62 6.31 -7.35
C ILE A 141 6.24 6.81 -6.90
N HIS A 142 6.03 7.13 -5.61
CA HIS A 142 4.74 7.61 -5.12
C HIS A 142 4.31 8.93 -5.78
N PRO A 143 5.17 9.97 -5.91
CA PRO A 143 4.84 11.15 -6.70
C PRO A 143 4.56 10.85 -8.17
N ASN A 144 5.28 9.91 -8.79
CA ASN A 144 5.02 9.51 -10.18
C ASN A 144 3.70 8.72 -10.34
N MET A 145 3.17 8.19 -9.25
CA MET A 145 1.82 7.61 -9.17
C MET A 145 0.75 8.65 -8.80
N GLY A 146 1.14 9.90 -8.53
CA GLY A 146 0.24 11.00 -8.24
C GLY A 146 0.12 11.41 -6.78
N SER A 147 0.87 10.79 -5.84
CA SER A 147 0.88 11.25 -4.44
C SER A 147 1.37 12.69 -4.37
N MET A 148 0.53 13.61 -3.91
CA MET A 148 0.88 15.04 -3.79
C MET A 148 1.91 15.29 -2.69
N ALA A 149 2.00 14.40 -1.70
CA ALA A 149 2.99 14.46 -0.64
C ALA A 149 3.40 13.06 -0.19
N TYR A 150 4.71 12.81 -0.12
CA TYR A 150 5.28 11.62 0.51
C TYR A 150 6.11 12.05 1.73
N ARG A 151 5.89 11.38 2.87
CA ARG A 151 6.64 11.65 4.10
C ARG A 151 7.16 10.35 4.70
N ASN A 152 8.44 10.35 5.04
CA ASN A 152 9.12 9.22 5.67
C ASN A 152 9.31 9.42 7.18
N VAL A 153 9.97 8.47 7.83
CA VAL A 153 10.29 8.47 9.26
C VAL A 153 10.92 9.79 9.75
N THR A 154 11.81 10.37 8.97
CA THR A 154 12.53 11.61 9.32
C THR A 154 11.60 12.82 9.27
N GLU A 155 10.80 12.95 8.23
CA GLU A 155 9.87 14.07 8.05
C GLU A 155 8.70 14.01 9.04
N LEU A 156 8.29 12.79 9.41
CA LEU A 156 7.28 12.53 10.43
C LEU A 156 7.86 12.69 11.85
N LYS A 157 9.19 12.79 12.00
CA LYS A 157 9.88 12.86 13.29
C LYS A 157 9.54 11.67 14.19
N ILE A 158 9.46 10.49 13.61
CA ILE A 158 9.25 9.25 14.36
C ILE A 158 10.59 8.83 14.95
N PRO A 159 10.69 8.63 16.28
CA PRO A 159 11.92 8.15 16.90
C PRO A 159 12.16 6.67 16.57
N TRP A 160 13.41 6.26 16.51
CA TRP A 160 13.76 4.86 16.61
C TRP A 160 13.49 4.37 18.02
N SER A 161 12.66 3.36 18.14
CA SER A 161 12.28 2.82 19.45
C SER A 161 13.16 1.64 19.84
N SER A 162 13.72 1.67 21.05
CA SER A 162 14.39 0.51 21.63
C SER A 162 13.41 -0.63 21.96
N VAL A 163 12.13 -0.32 22.08
CA VAL A 163 11.08 -1.31 22.37
C VAL A 163 10.92 -2.32 21.24
N TYR A 164 11.07 -1.86 19.99
CA TYR A 164 10.96 -2.68 18.80
C TYR A 164 12.33 -3.02 18.18
N GLU A 165 13.41 -2.75 18.91
CA GLU A 165 14.81 -2.90 18.49
C GLU A 165 15.18 -2.14 17.22
N GLU A 166 14.91 -2.73 16.04
CA GLU A 166 15.38 -2.22 14.75
C GLU A 166 14.34 -1.41 14.00
N TRP A 167 13.09 -1.41 14.46
CA TRP A 167 11.98 -0.83 13.70
C TRP A 167 11.31 0.32 14.43
N PRO A 168 10.97 1.41 13.72
CA PRO A 168 10.07 2.45 14.22
C PRO A 168 8.66 1.91 14.51
N SER A 169 7.90 2.66 15.30
CA SER A 169 6.55 2.24 15.71
C SER A 169 5.48 2.62 14.71
N ASP A 170 4.69 1.64 14.24
CA ASP A 170 3.49 1.86 13.41
C ASP A 170 2.44 2.72 14.12
N THR A 171 2.38 2.69 15.46
CA THR A 171 1.52 3.59 16.24
C THR A 171 1.94 5.04 16.05
N GLU A 172 3.24 5.31 16.13
CA GLU A 172 3.79 6.64 15.86
C GLU A 172 3.53 7.06 14.38
N LEU A 173 3.61 6.13 13.44
CA LEU A 173 3.25 6.41 12.05
C LEU A 173 1.84 6.97 11.96
N VAL A 174 0.86 6.30 12.55
CA VAL A 174 -0.54 6.73 12.52
C VAL A 174 -0.71 8.07 13.22
N GLU A 175 -0.16 8.24 14.42
CA GLU A 175 -0.26 9.48 15.20
C GLU A 175 0.36 10.67 14.47
N LYS A 176 1.53 10.51 13.87
CA LYS A 176 2.25 11.59 13.19
C LYS A 176 1.74 11.88 11.79
N ALA A 177 1.22 10.88 11.07
CA ALA A 177 0.69 11.05 9.73
C ALA A 177 -0.73 11.65 9.71
N THR A 178 -1.59 11.23 10.64
CA THR A 178 -3.01 11.63 10.69
C THR A 178 -3.25 13.14 10.61
N PRO A 179 -2.52 14.00 11.34
CA PRO A 179 -2.73 15.44 11.27
C PRO A 179 -2.53 16.08 9.90
N TYR A 180 -1.83 15.41 8.98
CA TYR A 180 -1.57 15.93 7.64
C TYR A 180 -2.73 15.76 6.66
N PHE A 181 -3.73 14.93 6.98
CA PHE A 181 -4.83 14.67 6.05
C PHE A 181 -6.23 14.68 6.68
N ILE A 182 -6.36 14.45 8.00
CA ILE A 182 -7.68 14.21 8.62
C ILE A 182 -8.62 15.40 8.55
N ASN A 183 -8.09 16.62 8.43
CA ASN A 183 -8.87 17.85 8.35
C ASN A 183 -9.21 18.27 6.91
N GLU A 184 -8.72 17.53 5.91
CA GLU A 184 -9.10 17.76 4.52
C GLU A 184 -10.53 17.22 4.29
N GLU A 185 -11.36 17.97 3.57
CA GLU A 185 -12.72 17.55 3.27
C GLU A 185 -12.75 16.26 2.43
N HIS A 186 -11.86 16.20 1.45
CA HIS A 186 -11.70 15.05 0.56
C HIS A 186 -10.24 14.63 0.52
N PHE A 187 -9.93 13.46 1.06
CA PHE A 187 -8.57 12.95 1.07
C PHE A 187 -8.46 11.46 0.73
N MET A 188 -7.29 11.10 0.22
CA MET A 188 -6.83 9.73 0.12
C MET A 188 -5.43 9.65 0.74
N ALA A 189 -5.26 8.85 1.78
CA ALA A 189 -4.00 8.64 2.49
C ALA A 189 -3.55 7.18 2.34
N TYR A 190 -2.25 6.98 2.06
CA TYR A 190 -1.63 5.66 1.95
C TYR A 190 -0.53 5.52 2.99
N LEU A 191 -0.66 4.57 3.91
CA LEU A 191 0.29 4.31 4.98
C LEU A 191 0.93 2.93 4.77
N THR A 192 2.25 2.87 4.79
CA THR A 192 3.01 1.62 4.78
C THR A 192 3.68 1.43 6.12
N THR A 193 3.36 0.35 6.81
CA THR A 193 3.89 0.02 8.15
C THR A 193 5.22 -0.72 8.07
N VAL A 194 5.94 -0.85 9.19
CA VAL A 194 7.22 -1.56 9.27
C VAL A 194 7.43 -2.37 10.54
N THR A 195 6.76 -2.05 11.65
CA THR A 195 7.07 -2.67 12.96
C THR A 195 7.10 -4.19 12.94
N PRO A 196 6.16 -4.92 12.30
CA PRO A 196 6.20 -6.38 12.27
C PRO A 196 7.15 -6.97 11.22
N HIS A 197 8.12 -6.20 10.73
CA HIS A 197 9.12 -6.71 9.79
C HIS A 197 10.10 -7.65 10.50
N GLN A 198 10.49 -8.73 9.81
CA GLN A 198 11.54 -9.62 10.32
C GLN A 198 12.91 -8.90 10.48
N PRO A 199 13.81 -9.38 11.33
CA PRO A 199 13.74 -10.62 12.10
C PRO A 199 12.78 -10.52 13.29
N TYR A 200 12.03 -11.60 13.55
CA TYR A 200 11.23 -11.71 14.75
C TYR A 200 12.14 -12.13 15.90
N THR A 201 12.52 -11.20 16.76
CA THR A 201 13.45 -11.48 17.84
C THR A 201 12.77 -11.42 19.19
N VAL A 202 13.01 -12.44 20.00
CA VAL A 202 12.58 -12.49 21.41
C VAL A 202 13.47 -11.63 22.31
N SER A 203 14.57 -11.09 21.80
CA SER A 203 15.46 -10.20 22.56
C SER A 203 14.91 -8.78 22.71
N SER A 204 13.94 -8.39 21.87
CA SER A 204 13.26 -7.09 22.02
C SER A 204 12.47 -7.02 23.30
N GLU A 205 12.34 -5.83 23.86
CA GLU A 205 11.52 -5.58 25.04
C GLU A 205 10.06 -6.03 24.80
N MET A 206 9.51 -5.73 23.62
CA MET A 206 8.15 -6.11 23.26
C MET A 206 8.01 -7.62 23.08
N GLY A 207 8.96 -8.28 22.40
CA GLY A 207 8.97 -9.74 22.24
C GLY A 207 9.01 -10.46 23.58
N ASN A 208 9.88 -10.06 24.50
CA ASN A 208 9.96 -10.62 25.83
C ASN A 208 8.68 -10.42 26.65
N LYS A 209 8.08 -9.23 26.57
CA LYS A 209 6.86 -8.90 27.30
C LYS A 209 5.67 -9.76 26.91
N HIS A 210 5.58 -10.16 25.66
CA HIS A 210 4.44 -10.88 25.10
C HIS A 210 4.75 -12.35 24.76
N LEU A 211 5.90 -12.86 25.16
CA LEU A 211 6.34 -14.23 24.82
C LEU A 211 5.34 -15.30 25.25
N GLU A 212 4.77 -15.16 26.45
CA GLU A 212 3.79 -16.11 26.98
C GLU A 212 2.43 -16.05 26.27
N GLU A 213 2.04 -14.85 25.79
CA GLU A 213 0.76 -14.62 25.10
C GLU A 213 0.71 -15.30 23.72
N PHE A 214 1.87 -15.50 23.11
CA PHE A 214 2.00 -16.05 21.76
C PHE A 214 2.68 -17.42 21.71
N SER A 215 2.86 -18.08 22.86
CA SER A 215 3.50 -19.41 22.93
C SER A 215 2.77 -20.50 22.15
N ASP A 216 1.48 -20.32 21.89
CA ASP A 216 0.64 -21.28 21.16
C ASP A 216 0.73 -21.15 19.63
N TYR A 217 1.54 -20.19 19.12
CA TYR A 217 1.71 -19.93 17.68
C TYR A 217 3.03 -20.48 17.11
N ASP A 218 3.73 -21.36 17.81
CA ASP A 218 4.96 -22.03 17.38
C ASP A 218 4.75 -23.04 16.23
#